data_785018a000b997de9f43cc90f1cbddcd
#
_entry.id   785018a000b997de9f43cc90f1cbddcd
#
_cell.length_a   1.000
_cell.length_b   1.000
_cell.length_c   1.000
_cell.angle_alpha   90.00
_cell.angle_beta   90.00
_cell.angle_gamma   90.00
#
_symmetry.space_group_name_H-M   'P 1'
#
loop_
_entity.id
_entity.type
_entity.pdbx_description
1 polymer ?
#
loop_
_entity_poly.entity_id
_entity_poly.type
_entity_poly.pdbx_seq_one_letter_code
_entity_poly.pdbx_strand_id
1 'polypeptide(L)'
;EKFQGQLNSPLTPEGIEKVKETAKELKDIKFKAGYTSKMGRTIATAEMILENNKYEQEKTSDQKLKLKKLPELNEIHFGEWQGLTFKETFVKYPKEAHNYFYDVKNYNAKNIKGEELKDGLERFLKGLKKIREEQKSGNILIVTHGTVLELFFNYIQNKEADDLDERKLIGNGQYKIFTFKNGKYITL
;
A
#
# COMPACT_ATOMS: atom_id res chain seq x y z
N GLU A 1 14.41 8.79 -6.96
CA GLU A 1 13.04 8.21 -6.80
C GLU A 1 12.10 8.75 -7.88
N LYS A 2 11.07 7.94 -8.25
CA LYS A 2 10.07 8.28 -9.26
C LYS A 2 8.67 8.04 -8.71
N PHE A 3 7.72 8.85 -9.14
CA PHE A 3 6.31 8.56 -8.94
C PHE A 3 5.89 7.35 -9.77
N GLN A 4 5.60 6.24 -9.14
CA GLN A 4 5.12 5.05 -9.82
C GLN A 4 3.61 5.06 -10.01
N GLY A 5 2.87 5.41 -8.95
CA GLY A 5 1.42 5.38 -8.97
C GLY A 5 0.89 4.02 -9.40
N GLN A 6 0.06 4.02 -10.42
CA GLN A 6 -0.53 2.81 -10.98
C GLN A 6 0.23 2.25 -12.20
N LEU A 7 1.43 2.76 -12.50
CA LEU A 7 2.31 2.10 -13.46
C LEU A 7 2.77 0.74 -12.91
N ASN A 8 2.84 -0.23 -13.80
CA ASN A 8 3.26 -1.58 -13.45
C ASN A 8 4.77 -1.74 -13.68
N SER A 9 5.57 -1.41 -12.66
CA SER A 9 7.02 -1.63 -12.65
C SER A 9 7.40 -2.85 -11.81
N PRO A 10 8.45 -3.60 -12.17
CA PRO A 10 8.96 -4.69 -11.34
C PRO A 10 9.59 -4.16 -10.06
N LEU A 11 9.84 -5.05 -9.10
CA LEU A 11 10.68 -4.77 -7.94
C LEU A 11 12.13 -4.53 -8.39
N THR A 12 12.79 -3.58 -7.75
CA THR A 12 14.24 -3.39 -7.90
C THR A 12 15.01 -4.47 -7.11
N PRO A 13 16.29 -4.73 -7.43
CA PRO A 13 17.11 -5.64 -6.64
C PRO A 13 17.13 -5.29 -5.14
N GLU A 14 17.26 -4.01 -4.81
CA GLU A 14 17.17 -3.53 -3.42
C GLU A 14 15.78 -3.80 -2.80
N GLY A 15 14.70 -3.58 -3.57
CA GLY A 15 13.33 -3.88 -3.13
C GLY A 15 13.14 -5.37 -2.85
N ILE A 16 13.72 -6.25 -3.66
CA ILE A 16 13.69 -7.70 -3.45
C ILE A 16 14.37 -8.07 -2.12
N GLU A 17 15.54 -7.51 -1.82
CA GLU A 17 16.25 -7.82 -0.55
C GLU A 17 15.42 -7.34 0.66
N LYS A 18 14.84 -6.15 0.62
CA LYS A 18 13.95 -5.66 1.68
C LYS A 18 12.73 -6.56 1.89
N VAL A 19 12.12 -7.06 0.81
CA VAL A 19 11.01 -8.01 0.90
C VAL A 19 11.45 -9.34 1.52
N LYS A 20 12.65 -9.84 1.20
CA LYS A 20 13.18 -11.04 1.84
C LYS A 20 13.38 -10.88 3.35
N GLU A 21 13.82 -9.70 3.81
CA GLU A 21 13.92 -9.40 5.25
C GLU A 21 12.55 -9.46 5.91
N THR A 22 11.56 -8.77 5.35
CA THR A 22 10.17 -8.82 5.82
C THR A 22 9.60 -10.24 5.81
N ALA A 23 9.87 -11.02 4.77
CA ALA A 23 9.43 -12.41 4.68
C ALA A 23 10.00 -13.27 5.83
N LYS A 24 11.26 -13.04 6.24
CA LYS A 24 11.87 -13.71 7.41
C LYS A 24 11.15 -13.35 8.71
N GLU A 25 10.78 -12.08 8.90
CA GLU A 25 10.06 -11.63 10.08
C GLU A 25 8.64 -12.22 10.16
N LEU A 26 7.98 -12.37 9.02
CA LEU A 26 6.61 -12.88 8.91
C LEU A 26 6.51 -14.40 8.74
N LYS A 27 7.62 -15.13 8.71
CA LYS A 27 7.66 -16.57 8.41
C LYS A 27 6.81 -17.46 9.33
N ASP A 28 6.66 -17.05 10.59
CA ASP A 28 5.95 -17.79 11.64
C ASP A 28 4.50 -17.33 11.84
N ILE A 29 4.00 -16.42 11.00
CA ILE A 29 2.62 -15.93 11.06
C ILE A 29 1.72 -16.84 10.20
N LYS A 30 0.75 -17.50 10.81
CA LYS A 30 -0.24 -18.28 10.07
C LYS A 30 -1.26 -17.35 9.42
N PHE A 31 -1.10 -17.12 8.11
CA PHE A 31 -2.06 -16.37 7.32
C PHE A 31 -3.27 -17.23 6.93
N LYS A 32 -4.46 -16.62 7.00
CA LYS A 32 -5.73 -17.23 6.56
C LYS A 32 -6.07 -16.84 5.12
N ALA A 33 -5.70 -15.64 4.70
CA ALA A 33 -5.92 -15.12 3.35
C ALA A 33 -4.84 -14.09 2.98
N GLY A 34 -4.65 -13.87 1.68
CA GLY A 34 -3.75 -12.88 1.13
C GLY A 34 -4.45 -12.01 0.09
N TYR A 35 -4.27 -10.69 0.19
CA TYR A 35 -4.83 -9.70 -0.72
C TYR A 35 -3.73 -8.78 -1.22
N THR A 36 -3.80 -8.43 -2.51
CA THR A 36 -2.85 -7.50 -3.14
C THR A 36 -3.59 -6.47 -3.98
N SER A 37 -2.91 -5.38 -4.31
CA SER A 37 -3.34 -4.56 -5.44
C SER A 37 -3.20 -5.33 -6.75
N LYS A 38 -3.59 -4.71 -7.88
CA LYS A 38 -3.40 -5.30 -9.21
C LYS A 38 -1.97 -5.13 -9.76
N MET A 39 -1.09 -4.42 -9.07
CA MET A 39 0.28 -4.14 -9.54
C MET A 39 1.20 -5.34 -9.35
N GLY A 40 2.02 -5.64 -10.36
CA GLY A 40 2.96 -6.77 -10.33
C GLY A 40 3.90 -6.76 -9.13
N ARG A 41 4.36 -5.57 -8.70
CA ARG A 41 5.24 -5.44 -7.53
C ARG A 41 4.60 -5.90 -6.22
N THR A 42 3.28 -5.65 -6.00
CA THR A 42 2.59 -6.11 -4.79
C THR A 42 2.31 -7.61 -4.83
N ILE A 43 2.02 -8.14 -6.01
CA ILE A 43 1.82 -9.57 -6.22
C ILE A 43 3.14 -10.30 -5.91
N ALA A 44 4.24 -9.89 -6.56
CA ALA A 44 5.57 -10.47 -6.33
C ALA A 44 6.01 -10.39 -4.85
N THR A 45 5.75 -9.25 -4.18
CA THR A 45 6.01 -9.11 -2.74
C THR A 45 5.23 -10.13 -1.91
N ALA A 46 3.92 -10.27 -2.18
CA ALA A 46 3.08 -11.23 -1.44
C ALA A 46 3.51 -12.68 -1.70
N GLU A 47 3.82 -13.02 -2.94
CA GLU A 47 4.33 -14.35 -3.32
C GLU A 47 5.62 -14.67 -2.56
N MET A 48 6.60 -13.78 -2.56
CA MET A 48 7.86 -13.96 -1.82
C MET A 48 7.64 -14.15 -0.31
N ILE A 49 6.70 -13.41 0.30
CA ILE A 49 6.36 -13.55 1.72
C ILE A 49 5.76 -14.95 1.96
N LEU A 50 4.81 -15.38 1.14
CA LEU A 50 4.13 -16.67 1.30
C LEU A 50 5.07 -17.85 1.00
N GLU A 51 5.96 -17.76 0.01
CA GLU A 51 6.97 -18.77 -0.29
C GLU A 51 7.94 -19.01 0.87
N ASN A 52 8.25 -17.99 1.67
CA ASN A 52 9.10 -18.10 2.86
C ASN A 52 8.32 -18.40 4.14
N ASN A 53 7.00 -18.50 4.08
CA ASN A 53 6.16 -18.75 5.24
C ASN A 53 6.08 -20.26 5.53
N LYS A 54 6.40 -20.68 6.76
CA LYS A 54 6.46 -22.10 7.12
C LYS A 54 5.12 -22.83 6.96
N TYR A 55 4.01 -22.17 7.27
CA TYR A 55 2.68 -22.78 7.14
C TYR A 55 2.28 -22.97 5.67
N GLU A 56 2.80 -22.13 4.77
CA GLU A 56 2.59 -22.27 3.32
C GLU A 56 3.52 -23.33 2.72
N GLN A 57 4.74 -23.50 3.26
CA GLN A 57 5.69 -24.52 2.81
C GLN A 57 5.24 -25.93 3.14
N GLU A 58 4.49 -26.12 4.23
CA GLU A 58 3.93 -27.42 4.66
C GLU A 58 2.71 -27.86 3.83
N LYS A 59 2.18 -26.99 2.97
CA LYS A 59 0.99 -27.25 2.15
C LYS A 59 1.32 -27.81 0.78
N THR A 60 0.43 -28.65 0.26
CA THR A 60 0.43 -29.02 -1.16
C THR A 60 0.00 -27.85 -2.04
N SER A 61 0.29 -27.90 -3.34
CA SER A 61 0.05 -26.78 -4.26
C SER A 61 -1.42 -26.32 -4.31
N ASP A 62 -2.35 -27.26 -4.16
CA ASP A 62 -3.80 -27.00 -4.15
C ASP A 62 -4.28 -26.36 -2.84
N GLN A 63 -3.55 -26.57 -1.74
CA GLN A 63 -3.84 -26.02 -0.41
C GLN A 63 -3.22 -24.66 -0.15
N LYS A 64 -2.25 -24.22 -0.97
CA LYS A 64 -1.60 -22.91 -0.82
C LYS A 64 -2.58 -21.77 -0.94
N LEU A 65 -2.30 -20.68 -0.22
CA LEU A 65 -3.09 -19.46 -0.29
C LEU A 65 -3.07 -18.87 -1.70
N LYS A 66 -4.25 -18.68 -2.26
CA LYS A 66 -4.44 -17.96 -3.53
C LYS A 66 -4.61 -16.48 -3.22
N LEU A 67 -3.72 -15.65 -3.78
CA LEU A 67 -3.80 -14.20 -3.65
C LEU A 67 -5.02 -13.64 -4.38
N LYS A 68 -5.82 -12.85 -3.66
CA LYS A 68 -6.93 -12.10 -4.24
C LYS A 68 -6.48 -10.68 -4.60
N LYS A 69 -6.67 -10.29 -5.86
CA LYS A 69 -6.31 -8.98 -6.38
C LYS A 69 -7.50 -8.03 -6.26
N LEU A 70 -7.36 -6.97 -5.47
CA LEU A 70 -8.39 -5.96 -5.27
C LEU A 70 -7.92 -4.61 -5.84
N PRO A 71 -8.63 -4.02 -6.81
CA PRO A 71 -8.28 -2.70 -7.35
C PRO A 71 -8.38 -1.60 -6.29
N GLU A 72 -9.18 -1.81 -5.24
CA GLU A 72 -9.28 -0.91 -4.10
C GLU A 72 -7.96 -0.75 -3.33
N LEU A 73 -7.05 -1.72 -3.45
CA LEU A 73 -5.71 -1.68 -2.84
C LEU A 73 -4.64 -1.04 -3.74
N ASN A 74 -5.01 -0.52 -4.92
CA ASN A 74 -4.06 0.14 -5.81
C ASN A 74 -3.49 1.42 -5.16
N GLU A 75 -2.29 1.82 -5.61
CA GLU A 75 -1.70 3.11 -5.24
C GLU A 75 -2.55 4.29 -5.74
N ILE A 76 -2.32 5.46 -5.21
CA ILE A 76 -2.86 6.71 -5.75
C ILE A 76 -2.47 6.82 -7.23
N HIS A 77 -3.43 7.18 -8.07
CA HIS A 77 -3.14 7.50 -9.45
C HIS A 77 -2.55 8.92 -9.53
N PHE A 78 -1.25 9.00 -9.80
CA PHE A 78 -0.54 10.28 -9.85
C PHE A 78 -0.62 10.98 -11.21
N GLY A 79 -1.54 10.58 -12.08
CA GLY A 79 -1.78 11.26 -13.36
C GLY A 79 -0.51 11.47 -14.17
N GLU A 80 -0.25 12.71 -14.55
CA GLU A 80 0.88 13.12 -15.38
C GLU A 80 2.25 13.01 -14.67
N TRP A 81 2.28 12.80 -13.36
CA TRP A 81 3.52 12.57 -12.62
C TRP A 81 4.04 11.15 -12.73
N GLN A 82 3.20 10.20 -13.14
CA GLN A 82 3.62 8.80 -13.22
C GLN A 82 4.78 8.62 -14.20
N GLY A 83 5.87 8.03 -13.70
CA GLY A 83 7.13 7.84 -14.42
C GLY A 83 8.14 8.99 -14.27
N LEU A 84 7.71 10.17 -13.80
CA LEU A 84 8.61 11.29 -13.53
C LEU A 84 9.38 11.08 -12.22
N THR A 85 10.61 11.56 -12.18
CA THR A 85 11.34 11.72 -10.92
C THR A 85 10.75 12.88 -10.11
N PHE A 86 11.00 12.89 -8.80
CA PHE A 86 10.59 14.01 -7.95
C PHE A 86 11.15 15.34 -8.46
N LYS A 87 12.41 15.34 -8.91
CA LYS A 87 13.03 16.54 -9.50
C LYS A 87 12.30 17.02 -10.76
N GLU A 88 11.93 16.11 -11.65
CA GLU A 88 11.17 16.45 -12.86
C GLU A 88 9.77 16.98 -12.53
N THR A 89 9.12 16.50 -11.47
CA THR A 89 7.81 17.04 -11.06
C THR A 89 7.93 18.47 -10.55
N PHE A 90 8.96 18.80 -9.78
CA PHE A 90 9.21 20.19 -9.35
C PHE A 90 9.52 21.14 -10.52
N VAL A 91 10.17 20.63 -11.58
CA VAL A 91 10.46 21.44 -12.78
C VAL A 91 9.20 21.67 -13.61
N LYS A 92 8.40 20.62 -13.84
CA LYS A 92 7.23 20.67 -14.75
C LYS A 92 5.97 21.20 -14.07
N TYR A 93 5.80 20.92 -12.77
CA TYR A 93 4.60 21.22 -11.99
C TYR A 93 4.97 21.83 -10.63
N PRO A 94 5.70 22.97 -10.59
CA PRO A 94 6.33 23.48 -9.36
C PRO A 94 5.33 23.75 -8.24
N LYS A 95 4.15 24.29 -8.56
CA LYS A 95 3.10 24.57 -7.59
C LYS A 95 2.51 23.29 -6.99
N GLU A 96 2.10 22.37 -7.84
CA GLU A 96 1.49 21.10 -7.41
C GLU A 96 2.50 20.24 -6.66
N ALA A 97 3.77 20.20 -7.11
CA ALA A 97 4.83 19.48 -6.40
C ALA A 97 5.08 20.11 -5.02
N HIS A 98 5.18 21.43 -4.92
CA HIS A 98 5.29 22.11 -3.63
C HIS A 98 4.14 21.75 -2.71
N ASN A 99 2.90 21.88 -3.22
CA ASN A 99 1.71 21.58 -2.43
C ASN A 99 1.68 20.13 -1.96
N TYR A 100 1.99 19.18 -2.86
CA TYR A 100 2.01 17.75 -2.50
C TYR A 100 3.02 17.41 -1.39
N PHE A 101 4.19 18.05 -1.38
CA PHE A 101 5.24 17.74 -0.41
C PHE A 101 5.19 18.59 0.87
N TYR A 102 4.67 19.82 0.80
CA TYR A 102 4.83 20.80 1.88
C TYR A 102 3.54 21.54 2.27
N ASP A 103 2.49 21.45 1.46
CA ASP A 103 1.22 22.16 1.70
C ASP A 103 0.04 21.35 1.15
N VAL A 104 -0.14 20.15 1.72
CA VAL A 104 -1.10 19.16 1.20
C VAL A 104 -2.53 19.68 1.16
N LYS A 105 -2.90 20.62 2.05
CA LYS A 105 -4.21 21.28 2.06
C LYS A 105 -4.53 22.03 0.76
N ASN A 106 -3.50 22.51 0.09
CA ASN A 106 -3.61 23.21 -1.18
C ASN A 106 -3.26 22.34 -2.41
N TYR A 107 -2.96 21.04 -2.18
CA TYR A 107 -2.73 20.10 -3.27
C TYR A 107 -4.04 19.77 -3.99
N ASN A 108 -4.02 19.83 -5.33
CA ASN A 108 -5.14 19.50 -6.18
C ASN A 108 -4.68 18.53 -7.28
N ALA A 109 -5.02 17.25 -7.09
CA ALA A 109 -4.61 16.20 -8.01
C ALA A 109 -5.20 16.34 -9.42
N LYS A 110 -6.33 17.04 -9.57
CA LYS A 110 -6.97 17.27 -10.88
C LYS A 110 -6.08 18.07 -11.82
N ASN A 111 -5.23 18.97 -11.29
CA ASN A 111 -4.28 19.74 -12.08
C ASN A 111 -3.24 18.87 -12.80
N ILE A 112 -3.04 17.65 -12.34
CA ILE A 112 -2.14 16.65 -12.94
C ILE A 112 -2.90 15.43 -13.44
N LYS A 113 -4.22 15.50 -13.56
CA LYS A 113 -5.11 14.39 -13.92
C LYS A 113 -4.97 13.17 -13.00
N GLY A 114 -4.63 13.43 -11.75
CA GLY A 114 -4.45 12.42 -10.70
C GLY A 114 -5.72 12.11 -9.92
N GLU A 115 -5.61 11.15 -8.99
CA GLU A 115 -6.61 10.81 -8.00
C GLU A 115 -6.44 11.70 -6.76
N GLU A 116 -7.52 12.30 -6.27
CA GLU A 116 -7.47 13.05 -5.02
C GLU A 116 -7.13 12.11 -3.85
N LEU A 117 -6.31 12.58 -2.91
CA LEU A 117 -5.85 11.77 -1.78
C LEU A 117 -7.02 11.23 -0.95
N LYS A 118 -8.06 12.04 -0.75
CA LYS A 118 -9.28 11.64 -0.06
C LYS A 118 -10.02 10.51 -0.78
N ASP A 119 -10.16 10.61 -2.10
CA ASP A 119 -10.83 9.58 -2.90
C ASP A 119 -10.05 8.25 -2.85
N GLY A 120 -8.71 8.33 -2.88
CA GLY A 120 -7.83 7.18 -2.72
C GLY A 120 -7.97 6.51 -1.36
N LEU A 121 -8.05 7.29 -0.28
CA LEU A 121 -8.31 6.77 1.06
C LEU A 121 -9.69 6.10 1.16
N GLU A 122 -10.75 6.74 0.65
CA GLU A 122 -12.09 6.17 0.64
C GLU A 122 -12.14 4.85 -0.15
N ARG A 123 -11.49 4.81 -1.30
CA ARG A 123 -11.33 3.58 -2.10
C ARG A 123 -10.64 2.48 -1.30
N PHE A 124 -9.54 2.80 -0.62
CA PHE A 124 -8.80 1.84 0.20
C PHE A 124 -9.64 1.31 1.36
N LEU A 125 -10.36 2.18 2.07
CA LEU A 125 -11.28 1.79 3.16
C LEU A 125 -12.41 0.88 2.66
N LYS A 126 -12.94 1.09 1.44
CA LYS A 126 -13.89 0.17 0.79
C LYS A 126 -13.25 -1.22 0.56
N GLY A 127 -11.98 -1.26 0.14
CA GLY A 127 -11.23 -2.51 0.01
C GLY A 127 -11.10 -3.25 1.34
N LEU A 128 -10.69 -2.56 2.41
CA LEU A 128 -10.61 -3.14 3.75
C LEU A 128 -11.97 -3.64 4.27
N LYS A 129 -13.06 -2.93 3.96
CA LYS A 129 -14.42 -3.38 4.29
C LYS A 129 -14.75 -4.71 3.60
N LYS A 130 -14.50 -4.84 2.29
CA LYS A 130 -14.69 -6.10 1.54
C LYS A 130 -13.89 -7.24 2.17
N ILE A 131 -12.62 -7.01 2.49
CA ILE A 131 -11.77 -8.01 3.14
C ILE A 131 -12.37 -8.49 4.46
N ARG A 132 -12.87 -7.58 5.31
CA ARG A 132 -13.51 -7.91 6.58
C ARG A 132 -14.85 -8.65 6.42
N GLU A 133 -15.59 -8.36 5.37
CA GLU A 133 -16.83 -9.07 5.05
C GLU A 133 -16.55 -10.54 4.68
N GLU A 134 -15.46 -10.79 3.96
CA GLU A 134 -15.02 -12.14 3.58
C GLU A 134 -14.29 -12.87 4.71
N GLN A 135 -13.48 -12.17 5.50
CA GLN A 135 -12.60 -12.74 6.53
C GLN A 135 -13.00 -12.25 7.92
N LYS A 136 -13.67 -13.12 8.68
CA LYS A 136 -14.18 -12.76 10.02
C LYS A 136 -13.15 -12.91 11.14
N SER A 137 -12.06 -13.61 10.90
CA SER A 137 -11.03 -13.91 11.91
C SER A 137 -9.73 -14.35 11.25
N GLY A 138 -8.64 -14.37 12.02
CA GLY A 138 -7.32 -14.83 11.60
C GLY A 138 -6.46 -13.70 11.02
N ASN A 139 -5.18 -13.99 10.77
CA ASN A 139 -4.25 -13.06 10.21
C ASN A 139 -4.43 -12.98 8.69
N ILE A 140 -4.52 -11.77 8.17
CA ILE A 140 -4.71 -11.48 6.76
C ILE A 140 -3.47 -10.73 6.27
N LEU A 141 -2.83 -11.25 5.22
CA LEU A 141 -1.76 -10.55 4.53
C LEU A 141 -2.38 -9.57 3.53
N ILE A 142 -2.05 -8.29 3.65
CA ILE A 142 -2.46 -7.25 2.71
C ILE A 142 -1.20 -6.56 2.18
N VAL A 143 -0.95 -6.66 0.88
CA VAL A 143 0.19 -5.99 0.24
C VAL A 143 -0.33 -4.90 -0.68
N THR A 144 0.06 -3.68 -0.38
CA THR A 144 -0.38 -2.45 -1.05
C THR A 144 0.81 -1.48 -1.22
N HIS A 145 0.59 -0.17 -1.16
CA HIS A 145 1.55 0.84 -1.57
C HIS A 145 1.74 1.92 -0.50
N GLY A 146 2.81 2.70 -0.65
CA GLY A 146 3.27 3.66 0.34
C GLY A 146 2.26 4.76 0.64
N THR A 147 1.76 5.46 -0.38
CA THR A 147 0.88 6.61 -0.17
C THR A 147 -0.49 6.21 0.42
N VAL A 148 -1.12 5.15 -0.09
CA VAL A 148 -2.41 4.71 0.48
C VAL A 148 -2.25 4.18 1.92
N LEU A 149 -1.11 3.58 2.27
CA LEU A 149 -0.83 3.18 3.66
C LEU A 149 -0.60 4.38 4.56
N GLU A 150 0.12 5.40 4.09
CA GLU A 150 0.32 6.66 4.83
C GLU A 150 -1.04 7.30 5.15
N LEU A 151 -1.89 7.47 4.14
CA LEU A 151 -3.24 8.01 4.30
C LEU A 151 -4.08 7.20 5.29
N PHE A 152 -4.01 5.87 5.19
CA PHE A 152 -4.74 4.97 6.09
C PHE A 152 -4.25 5.08 7.54
N PHE A 153 -2.93 5.15 7.79
CA PHE A 153 -2.41 5.28 9.14
C PHE A 153 -2.68 6.66 9.74
N ASN A 154 -2.70 7.72 8.94
CA ASN A 154 -3.16 9.04 9.38
C ASN A 154 -4.64 9.00 9.77
N TYR A 155 -5.49 8.36 8.96
CA TYR A 155 -6.90 8.15 9.27
C TYR A 155 -7.11 7.40 10.60
N ILE A 156 -6.34 6.33 10.87
CA ILE A 156 -6.39 5.60 12.16
C ILE A 156 -6.04 6.51 13.34
N GLN A 157 -5.13 7.47 13.15
CA GLN A 157 -4.71 8.44 14.15
C GLN A 157 -5.66 9.65 14.29
N ASN A 158 -6.83 9.62 13.62
CA ASN A 158 -7.79 10.72 13.52
C ASN A 158 -7.21 12.00 12.90
N LYS A 159 -6.24 11.86 12.00
CA LYS A 159 -5.73 12.95 11.17
C LYS A 159 -6.52 13.01 9.87
N GLU A 160 -6.71 14.22 9.36
CA GLU A 160 -7.30 14.39 8.03
C GLU A 160 -6.35 13.89 6.94
N ALA A 161 -6.88 13.58 5.74
CA ALA A 161 -6.06 13.09 4.62
C ALA A 161 -5.04 14.14 4.14
N ASP A 162 -5.29 15.42 4.43
CA ASP A 162 -4.45 16.56 4.12
C ASP A 162 -3.57 17.03 5.31
N ASP A 163 -3.66 16.35 6.46
CA ASP A 163 -2.86 16.62 7.67
C ASP A 163 -1.53 15.86 7.63
N LEU A 164 -0.82 16.01 6.52
CA LEU A 164 0.45 15.34 6.24
C LEU A 164 1.66 16.27 6.55
N ASP A 165 1.69 16.83 7.76
CA ASP A 165 2.73 17.78 8.16
C ASP A 165 4.15 17.20 8.18
N GLU A 166 4.28 15.88 8.28
CA GLU A 166 5.53 15.16 8.08
C GLU A 166 5.23 13.84 7.33
N ARG A 167 5.53 13.80 6.04
CA ARG A 167 5.42 12.57 5.26
C ARG A 167 6.41 11.52 5.75
N LYS A 168 5.96 10.71 6.67
CA LYS A 168 6.65 9.46 7.06
C LYS A 168 6.14 8.32 6.20
N LEU A 169 6.53 8.30 4.94
CA LEU A 169 6.26 7.17 4.07
C LEU A 169 6.75 5.89 4.76
N ILE A 170 5.87 4.91 4.85
CA ILE A 170 6.28 3.56 5.22
C ILE A 170 7.30 3.12 4.16
N GLY A 171 8.51 2.79 4.60
CA GLY A 171 9.59 2.40 3.70
C GLY A 171 9.21 1.18 2.86
N ASN A 172 9.75 1.11 1.66
CA ASN A 172 9.54 -0.04 0.77
C ASN A 172 9.92 -1.35 1.48
N GLY A 173 9.05 -2.34 1.40
CA GLY A 173 9.25 -3.63 2.06
C GLY A 173 8.93 -3.67 3.55
N GLN A 174 8.62 -2.56 4.18
CA GLN A 174 8.19 -2.54 5.60
C GLN A 174 6.73 -2.98 5.76
N TYR A 175 6.37 -3.42 6.96
CA TYR A 175 5.00 -3.77 7.31
C TYR A 175 4.54 -3.09 8.60
N LYS A 176 3.23 -3.03 8.78
CA LYS A 176 2.55 -2.63 10.01
C LYS A 176 1.45 -3.62 10.32
N ILE A 177 1.19 -3.80 11.60
CA ILE A 177 0.10 -4.66 12.07
C ILE A 177 -1.02 -3.78 12.60
N PHE A 178 -2.23 -4.07 12.19
CA PHE A 178 -3.44 -3.42 12.74
C PHE A 178 -4.56 -4.44 12.90
N THR A 179 -5.51 -4.13 13.76
CA THR A 179 -6.71 -4.92 13.98
C THR A 179 -7.96 -4.07 13.82
N PHE A 180 -9.09 -4.71 13.55
CA PHE A 180 -10.40 -4.05 13.56
C PHE A 180 -11.20 -4.56 14.75
N LYS A 181 -11.50 -3.65 15.70
CA LYS A 181 -12.23 -3.98 16.91
C LYS A 181 -13.19 -2.83 17.26
N ASN A 182 -14.42 -3.18 17.67
CA ASN A 182 -15.44 -2.18 18.07
C ASN A 182 -15.68 -1.09 17.02
N GLY A 183 -15.72 -1.46 15.74
CA GLY A 183 -15.97 -0.52 14.65
C GLY A 183 -14.77 0.34 14.21
N LYS A 184 -13.60 0.17 14.81
CA LYS A 184 -12.40 0.99 14.53
C LYS A 184 -11.20 0.12 14.17
N TYR A 185 -10.29 0.68 13.36
CA TYR A 185 -8.96 0.14 13.14
C TYR A 185 -8.01 0.62 14.24
N ILE A 186 -7.17 -0.28 14.75
CA ILE A 186 -6.22 -0.02 15.84
C ILE A 186 -4.88 -0.60 15.41
N THR A 187 -3.81 0.20 15.46
CA THR A 187 -2.44 -0.27 15.24
C THR A 187 -1.96 -1.05 16.48
N LEU A 188 -1.23 -2.14 16.24
CA LEU A 188 -0.63 -3.00 17.27
C LEU A 188 0.87 -2.75 17.37
#